data_7979511294691e80f4d860c5802d6738
#
_entry.id   7979511294691e80f4d860c5802d6738
#
_cell.length_a   1.000
_cell.length_b   1.000
_cell.length_c   1.000
_cell.angle_alpha   90.00
_cell.angle_beta   90.00
_cell.angle_gamma   90.00
#
_symmetry.space_group_name_H-M   'P 1'
#
loop_
_entity.id
_entity.type
_entity.pdbx_description
1 polymer ?
#
loop_
_entity_poly.entity_id
_entity_poly.type
_entity_poly.pdbx_seq_one_letter_code
_entity_poly.pdbx_strand_id
1 'polypeptide(L)'
;AVALLLTCGDGEERAEVYGCAADRQQASIVFEVAADMVKMCPALSKRVKILASQKRIVYHPTNSFYQVLSAEAYSKHGFNIHGVVFDELHTQPNRKLFDVMLQGSGDARMQPLYFLITTAGNDTNSICYEVHQKAIDIAEGRKVDPTFYSVIYGAAEDEDWTDPEVWKKANPSLGITVGIDKVKAACESAKQNPGEENAFRQLRLNQWVKQSVRWMPMDKWDVCAFPVSEENLEGRICYGGLDLSSTTDITAFVLVFPPMDEEDKYYVLPYFWIPEETLDL
;
A
#
# COMPACT_ATOMS: atom_id res chain seq x y z
N ALA A 1 19.29 -4.59 8.65
CA ALA A 1 20.49 -5.21 8.09
C ALA A 1 20.94 -4.53 6.78
N VAL A 2 20.05 -4.41 5.74
CA VAL A 2 20.39 -3.85 4.41
C VAL A 2 21.01 -2.45 4.52
N ALA A 3 20.38 -1.52 5.27
CA ALA A 3 20.93 -0.17 5.47
C ALA A 3 22.35 -0.17 6.05
N LEU A 4 22.65 -1.07 7.00
CA LEU A 4 24.00 -1.20 7.56
C LEU A 4 25.00 -1.85 6.58
N LEU A 5 24.55 -2.80 5.76
CA LEU A 5 25.38 -3.38 4.70
C LEU A 5 25.85 -2.28 3.73
N LEU A 6 24.90 -1.52 3.19
CA LEU A 6 25.18 -0.42 2.25
C LEU A 6 26.01 0.73 2.86
N THR A 7 25.95 0.91 4.20
CA THR A 7 26.69 1.96 4.88
C THR A 7 28.09 1.54 5.31
N CYS A 8 28.25 0.26 5.72
CA CYS A 8 29.45 -0.20 6.42
C CYS A 8 30.14 -1.40 5.76
N GLY A 9 29.48 -2.13 4.86
CA GLY A 9 29.89 -3.47 4.48
C GLY A 9 30.18 -3.71 3.01
N ASP A 10 29.66 -2.90 2.09
CA ASP A 10 29.86 -3.09 0.64
C ASP A 10 31.10 -2.40 0.07
N GLY A 11 31.77 -1.58 0.88
CA GLY A 11 33.02 -0.94 0.51
C GLY A 11 32.90 0.37 -0.26
N GLU A 12 31.68 0.87 -0.47
CA GLU A 12 31.45 2.13 -1.17
C GLU A 12 31.95 3.33 -0.35
N GLU A 13 32.75 4.18 -0.97
CA GLU A 13 33.30 5.40 -0.36
C GLU A 13 32.23 6.51 -0.32
N ARG A 14 32.08 7.16 0.82
CA ARG A 14 31.13 8.25 1.04
C ARG A 14 29.70 7.85 0.68
N ALA A 15 29.31 6.63 0.99
CA ALA A 15 27.97 6.15 0.70
C ALA A 15 26.91 6.95 1.46
N GLU A 16 25.96 7.49 0.73
CA GLU A 16 24.75 8.12 1.28
C GLU A 16 23.61 7.10 1.24
N VAL A 17 23.20 6.63 2.41
CA VAL A 17 22.11 5.65 2.54
C VAL A 17 20.96 6.30 3.28
N TYR A 18 19.76 6.20 2.72
CA TYR A 18 18.57 6.84 3.28
C TYR A 18 17.48 5.84 3.62
N GLY A 19 16.88 6.02 4.81
CA GLY A 19 15.66 5.34 5.21
C GLY A 19 14.47 6.27 5.01
N CYS A 20 13.51 5.86 4.19
CA CYS A 20 12.34 6.66 3.83
C CYS A 20 11.06 5.96 4.30
N ALA A 21 10.15 6.72 4.90
CA ALA A 21 8.78 6.31 5.20
C ALA A 21 7.84 7.52 5.07
N ALA A 22 6.54 7.32 5.21
CA ALA A 22 5.55 8.38 5.13
C ALA A 22 5.75 9.46 6.19
N ASP A 23 6.10 9.04 7.40
CA ASP A 23 6.44 9.96 8.48
C ASP A 23 7.80 9.61 9.12
N ARG A 24 8.35 10.58 9.84
CA ARG A 24 9.67 10.44 10.48
C ARG A 24 9.67 9.45 11.64
N GLN A 25 8.55 9.26 12.31
CA GLN A 25 8.44 8.34 13.43
C GLN A 25 8.52 6.89 12.94
N GLN A 26 7.82 6.57 11.87
CA GLN A 26 7.84 5.27 11.22
C GLN A 26 9.24 4.93 10.67
N ALA A 27 9.87 5.87 9.94
CA ALA A 27 11.24 5.71 9.48
C ALA A 27 12.25 5.54 10.63
N SER A 28 11.94 6.06 11.83
CA SER A 28 12.78 5.92 13.02
C SER A 28 12.84 4.50 13.57
N ILE A 29 11.83 3.67 13.32
CA ILE A 29 11.80 2.26 13.76
C ILE A 29 12.99 1.51 13.14
N VAL A 30 13.17 1.66 11.83
CA VAL A 30 14.30 1.02 11.11
C VAL A 30 15.64 1.55 11.63
N PHE A 31 15.72 2.85 11.93
CA PHE A 31 16.93 3.45 12.51
C PHE A 31 17.26 2.89 13.90
N GLU A 32 16.28 2.77 14.78
CA GLU A 32 16.48 2.29 16.14
C GLU A 32 16.97 0.84 16.16
N VAL A 33 16.35 -0.02 15.36
CA VAL A 33 16.83 -1.40 15.17
C VAL A 33 18.25 -1.42 14.60
N ALA A 34 18.56 -0.59 13.61
CA ALA A 34 19.92 -0.51 13.07
C ALA A 34 20.93 -0.01 14.11
N ALA A 35 20.57 0.98 14.92
CA ALA A 35 21.38 1.49 16.01
C ALA A 35 21.66 0.42 17.08
N ASP A 36 20.65 -0.38 17.43
CA ASP A 36 20.82 -1.47 18.39
C ASP A 36 21.70 -2.59 17.82
N MET A 37 21.55 -2.96 16.55
CA MET A 37 22.47 -3.88 15.88
C MET A 37 23.92 -3.39 15.94
N VAL A 38 24.17 -2.10 15.77
CA VAL A 38 25.50 -1.50 15.91
C VAL A 38 26.01 -1.64 17.34
N LYS A 39 25.20 -1.30 18.35
CA LYS A 39 25.57 -1.40 19.77
C LYS A 39 25.89 -2.85 20.19
N MET A 40 25.15 -3.82 19.65
CA MET A 40 25.32 -5.24 19.95
C MET A 40 26.55 -5.85 19.26
N CYS A 41 27.16 -5.16 18.28
CA CYS A 41 28.33 -5.63 17.56
C CYS A 41 29.57 -4.80 17.93
N PRO A 42 30.52 -5.32 18.78
CA PRO A 42 31.68 -4.56 19.22
C PRO A 42 32.58 -4.08 18.07
N ALA A 43 32.65 -4.83 16.97
CA ALA A 43 33.43 -4.44 15.80
C ALA A 43 32.84 -3.22 15.08
N LEU A 44 31.52 -3.12 14.99
CA LEU A 44 30.81 -1.96 14.42
C LEU A 44 30.82 -0.77 15.38
N SER A 45 30.52 -1.00 16.66
CA SER A 45 30.49 0.06 17.69
C SER A 45 31.76 0.89 17.76
N LYS A 46 32.94 0.29 17.49
CA LYS A 46 34.22 1.00 17.47
C LYS A 46 34.44 1.90 16.25
N ARG A 47 33.71 1.68 15.16
CA ARG A 47 33.90 2.34 13.86
C ARG A 47 32.73 3.26 13.47
N VAL A 48 31.63 3.16 14.19
CA VAL A 48 30.37 3.83 13.87
C VAL A 48 30.00 4.83 14.96
N LYS A 49 29.57 6.01 14.57
CA LYS A 49 29.00 7.02 15.47
C LYS A 49 27.48 7.11 15.24
N ILE A 50 26.71 6.91 16.30
CA ILE A 50 25.25 7.06 16.29
C ILE A 50 24.90 8.48 16.76
N LEU A 51 24.20 9.23 15.90
CA LEU A 51 23.68 10.56 16.17
C LEU A 51 22.15 10.47 16.34
N ALA A 52 21.71 10.10 17.53
CA ALA A 52 20.31 9.77 17.81
C ALA A 52 19.34 10.93 17.52
N SER A 53 19.69 12.18 17.85
CA SER A 53 18.86 13.36 17.60
C SER A 53 18.66 13.65 16.10
N GLN A 54 19.63 13.27 15.27
CA GLN A 54 19.57 13.43 13.82
C GLN A 54 19.04 12.19 13.10
N LYS A 55 18.80 11.10 13.84
CA LYS A 55 18.48 9.77 13.29
C LYS A 55 19.48 9.36 12.20
N ARG A 56 20.78 9.51 12.54
CA ARG A 56 21.89 9.27 11.60
C ARG A 56 22.95 8.34 12.22
N ILE A 57 23.44 7.41 11.41
CA ILE A 57 24.53 6.50 11.72
C ILE A 57 25.70 6.85 10.78
N VAL A 58 26.87 7.17 11.30
CA VAL A 58 28.05 7.56 10.53
C VAL A 58 29.11 6.47 10.65
N TYR A 59 29.59 5.98 9.51
CA TYR A 59 30.68 5.04 9.42
C TYR A 59 31.97 5.76 9.00
N HIS A 60 32.89 5.92 9.95
CA HIS A 60 34.08 6.75 9.76
C HIS A 60 35.08 6.22 8.73
N PRO A 61 35.33 4.89 8.58
CA PRO A 61 36.37 4.42 7.67
C PRO A 61 36.17 4.85 6.21
N THR A 62 34.96 4.94 5.72
CA THR A 62 34.62 5.36 4.35
C THR A 62 33.91 6.71 4.30
N ASN A 63 33.72 7.39 5.44
CA ASN A 63 32.91 8.61 5.57
C ASN A 63 31.47 8.44 5.07
N SER A 64 30.93 7.24 5.21
CA SER A 64 29.58 6.88 4.79
C SER A 64 28.56 7.11 5.90
N PHE A 65 27.29 7.26 5.55
CA PHE A 65 26.24 7.40 6.54
C PHE A 65 24.92 6.78 6.12
N TYR A 66 24.14 6.38 7.13
CA TYR A 66 22.72 6.09 7.01
C TYR A 66 21.93 7.19 7.72
N GLN A 67 20.88 7.74 7.11
CA GLN A 67 20.06 8.79 7.67
C GLN A 67 18.58 8.59 7.33
N VAL A 68 17.70 8.88 8.31
CA VAL A 68 16.25 8.87 8.12
C VAL A 68 15.77 10.17 7.46
N LEU A 69 14.91 10.02 6.46
CA LEU A 69 14.18 11.10 5.80
C LEU A 69 12.66 10.89 5.97
N SER A 70 11.93 11.98 6.11
CA SER A 70 10.46 11.98 6.04
C SER A 70 9.97 12.42 4.67
N ALA A 71 8.68 12.21 4.39
CA ALA A 71 8.04 12.60 3.14
C ALA A 71 8.24 14.08 2.75
N GLU A 72 8.48 14.96 3.73
CA GLU A 72 8.74 16.39 3.49
C GLU A 72 10.16 16.69 2.97
N ALA A 73 11.06 15.69 2.99
CA ALA A 73 12.44 15.89 2.57
C ALA A 73 12.64 16.04 1.05
N TYR A 74 11.57 15.88 0.26
CA TYR A 74 11.61 16.00 -1.22
C TYR A 74 12.08 17.38 -1.72
N SER A 75 12.03 18.41 -0.88
CA SER A 75 12.51 19.76 -1.23
C SER A 75 14.03 19.89 -1.25
N LYS A 76 14.77 18.88 -0.78
CA LYS A 76 16.24 18.88 -0.75
C LYS A 76 16.77 18.24 -2.03
N HIS A 77 17.46 19.03 -2.85
CA HIS A 77 18.18 18.56 -4.03
C HIS A 77 19.66 18.38 -3.72
N GLY A 78 20.37 17.56 -4.52
CA GLY A 78 21.81 17.36 -4.40
C GLY A 78 22.22 16.14 -3.59
N PHE A 79 21.35 15.12 -3.51
CA PHE A 79 21.70 13.81 -2.99
C PHE A 79 22.69 13.08 -3.91
N ASN A 80 23.61 12.32 -3.33
CA ASN A 80 24.47 11.38 -4.02
C ASN A 80 24.21 9.97 -3.47
N ILE A 81 23.04 9.45 -3.80
CA ILE A 81 22.45 8.27 -3.17
C ILE A 81 23.16 6.99 -3.60
N HIS A 82 23.65 6.24 -2.61
CA HIS A 82 24.13 4.87 -2.78
C HIS A 82 23.07 3.84 -2.39
N GLY A 83 22.20 4.15 -1.44
CA GLY A 83 21.14 3.25 -1.05
C GLY A 83 19.90 3.95 -0.50
N VAL A 84 18.74 3.38 -0.79
CA VAL A 84 17.47 3.80 -0.20
C VAL A 84 16.72 2.58 0.32
N VAL A 85 16.23 2.69 1.54
CA VAL A 85 15.28 1.73 2.12
C VAL A 85 13.96 2.46 2.30
N PHE A 86 12.97 2.13 1.46
CA PHE A 86 11.58 2.55 1.65
C PHE A 86 10.85 1.51 2.48
N ASP A 87 10.36 1.94 3.64
CA ASP A 87 9.50 1.13 4.49
C ASP A 87 8.05 1.58 4.36
N GLU A 88 7.15 0.62 4.23
CA GLU A 88 5.70 0.85 4.03
C GLU A 88 5.39 1.80 2.87
N LEU A 89 5.89 1.47 1.66
CA LEU A 89 5.73 2.31 0.46
C LEU A 89 4.26 2.67 0.18
N HIS A 90 3.30 1.79 0.54
CA HIS A 90 1.87 2.04 0.35
C HIS A 90 1.33 3.23 1.16
N THR A 91 2.04 3.66 2.21
CA THR A 91 1.63 4.81 3.05
C THR A 91 2.12 6.15 2.52
N GLN A 92 2.94 6.18 1.46
CA GLN A 92 3.44 7.43 0.89
C GLN A 92 2.28 8.30 0.39
N PRO A 93 2.19 9.56 0.82
CA PRO A 93 1.07 10.44 0.45
C PRO A 93 1.06 10.83 -1.03
N ASN A 94 2.22 10.73 -1.68
CA ASN A 94 2.40 10.98 -3.12
C ASN A 94 3.77 10.46 -3.57
N ARG A 95 4.01 10.52 -4.89
CA ARG A 95 5.26 10.01 -5.51
C ARG A 95 6.50 10.90 -5.33
N LYS A 96 6.37 12.12 -4.83
CA LYS A 96 7.45 13.15 -4.85
C LYS A 96 8.74 12.68 -4.17
N LEU A 97 8.65 12.11 -2.96
CA LEU A 97 9.84 11.61 -2.27
C LEU A 97 10.48 10.44 -3.04
N PHE A 98 9.66 9.53 -3.55
CA PHE A 98 10.12 8.38 -4.33
C PHE A 98 10.88 8.84 -5.58
N ASP A 99 10.34 9.77 -6.35
CA ASP A 99 10.96 10.29 -7.57
C ASP A 99 12.29 11.01 -7.27
N VAL A 100 12.33 11.84 -6.23
CA VAL A 100 13.56 12.52 -5.80
C VAL A 100 14.64 11.53 -5.39
N MET A 101 14.28 10.47 -4.67
CA MET A 101 15.23 9.43 -4.26
C MET A 101 15.75 8.63 -5.48
N LEU A 102 14.89 8.27 -6.44
CA LEU A 102 15.32 7.58 -7.66
C LEU A 102 16.26 8.43 -8.52
N GLN A 103 15.99 9.73 -8.63
CA GLN A 103 16.83 10.65 -9.41
C GLN A 103 18.13 11.02 -8.68
N GLY A 104 18.18 10.85 -7.37
CA GLY A 104 19.31 11.27 -6.54
C GLY A 104 20.54 10.38 -6.59
N SER A 105 20.48 9.18 -7.21
CA SER A 105 21.63 8.29 -7.34
C SER A 105 22.66 8.81 -8.36
N GLY A 106 22.19 9.53 -9.39
CA GLY A 106 23.05 10.09 -10.44
C GLY A 106 24.00 9.06 -11.07
N ASP A 107 24.91 9.55 -11.90
CA ASP A 107 25.93 8.71 -12.58
C ASP A 107 27.16 8.45 -11.71
N ALA A 108 27.20 9.00 -10.49
CA ALA A 108 28.38 8.92 -9.62
C ALA A 108 28.50 7.59 -8.86
N ARG A 109 27.42 6.80 -8.82
CA ARG A 109 27.39 5.53 -8.09
C ARG A 109 27.43 4.34 -9.04
N MET A 110 28.35 3.41 -8.76
CA MET A 110 28.50 2.21 -9.58
C MET A 110 27.36 1.23 -9.43
N GLN A 111 26.81 1.07 -8.22
CA GLN A 111 25.79 0.08 -7.91
C GLN A 111 24.83 0.59 -6.81
N PRO A 112 24.02 1.62 -7.09
CA PRO A 112 23.03 2.08 -6.13
C PRO A 112 21.94 1.03 -5.93
N LEU A 113 21.44 0.88 -4.69
CA LEU A 113 20.38 -0.07 -4.36
C LEU A 113 19.16 0.62 -3.79
N TYR A 114 18.01 0.36 -4.38
CA TYR A 114 16.68 0.75 -3.88
C TYR A 114 15.97 -0.48 -3.30
N PHE A 115 15.80 -0.50 -2.00
CA PHE A 115 15.18 -1.60 -1.28
C PHE A 115 13.81 -1.18 -0.78
N LEU A 116 12.75 -1.69 -1.41
CA LEU A 116 11.36 -1.33 -1.14
C LEU A 116 10.68 -2.45 -0.36
N ILE A 117 10.06 -2.12 0.77
CA ILE A 117 9.31 -3.06 1.60
C ILE A 117 7.93 -2.47 1.82
N THR A 118 6.89 -3.27 1.60
CA THR A 118 5.52 -2.80 1.77
C THR A 118 4.54 -3.95 1.92
N THR A 119 3.41 -3.66 2.50
CA THR A 119 2.19 -4.45 2.33
C THR A 119 1.35 -3.88 1.19
N ALA A 120 0.30 -4.60 0.79
CA ALA A 120 -0.70 -4.08 -0.15
C ALA A 120 -1.42 -2.86 0.43
N GLY A 121 -1.82 -1.97 -0.44
CA GLY A 121 -2.62 -0.78 -0.12
C GLY A 121 -4.07 -0.88 -0.59
N ASN A 122 -4.73 0.27 -0.61
CA ASN A 122 -6.09 0.45 -1.10
C ASN A 122 -6.21 1.52 -2.20
N ASP A 123 -5.11 2.21 -2.51
CA ASP A 123 -5.06 3.22 -3.56
C ASP A 123 -4.33 2.68 -4.79
N THR A 124 -5.08 2.38 -5.84
CA THR A 124 -4.56 1.88 -7.12
C THR A 124 -3.90 2.95 -7.99
N ASN A 125 -3.97 4.22 -7.58
CA ASN A 125 -3.27 5.33 -8.23
C ASN A 125 -1.94 5.67 -7.53
N SER A 126 -1.59 4.95 -6.47
CA SER A 126 -0.37 5.19 -5.71
C SER A 126 0.88 4.68 -6.42
N ILE A 127 2.04 5.30 -6.11
CA ILE A 127 3.34 4.82 -6.57
C ILE A 127 3.61 3.37 -6.13
N CYS A 128 3.09 2.96 -4.98
CA CYS A 128 3.23 1.59 -4.50
C CYS A 128 2.51 0.60 -5.43
N TYR A 129 1.31 0.93 -5.90
CA TYR A 129 0.59 0.10 -6.86
C TYR A 129 1.29 0.03 -8.21
N GLU A 130 1.82 1.15 -8.70
CA GLU A 130 2.61 1.20 -9.95
C GLU A 130 3.82 0.24 -9.88
N VAL A 131 4.58 0.28 -8.77
CA VAL A 131 5.72 -0.61 -8.53
C VAL A 131 5.27 -2.07 -8.39
N HIS A 132 4.14 -2.32 -7.73
CA HIS A 132 3.55 -3.65 -7.61
C HIS A 132 3.15 -4.23 -8.97
N GLN A 133 2.49 -3.44 -9.83
CA GLN A 133 2.15 -3.87 -11.19
C GLN A 133 3.41 -4.17 -12.03
N LYS A 134 4.46 -3.34 -11.92
CA LYS A 134 5.76 -3.63 -12.54
C LYS A 134 6.31 -4.99 -12.07
N ALA A 135 6.22 -5.27 -10.77
CA ALA A 135 6.67 -6.52 -10.18
C ALA A 135 5.91 -7.74 -10.74
N ILE A 136 4.58 -7.64 -10.86
CA ILE A 136 3.74 -8.67 -11.47
C ILE A 136 4.10 -8.85 -12.96
N ASP A 137 4.19 -7.77 -13.72
CA ASP A 137 4.52 -7.82 -15.16
C ASP A 137 5.85 -8.53 -15.43
N ILE A 138 6.85 -8.32 -14.57
CA ILE A 138 8.14 -8.99 -14.68
C ILE A 138 8.03 -10.46 -14.27
N ALA A 139 7.34 -10.77 -13.17
CA ALA A 139 7.15 -12.13 -12.70
C ALA A 139 6.40 -13.00 -13.71
N GLU A 140 5.45 -12.44 -14.45
CA GLU A 140 4.67 -13.10 -15.50
C GLU A 140 5.33 -13.03 -16.91
N GLY A 141 6.49 -12.41 -17.02
CA GLY A 141 7.23 -12.31 -18.28
C GLY A 141 6.67 -11.31 -19.29
N ARG A 142 5.74 -10.42 -18.86
CA ARG A 142 5.24 -9.34 -19.72
C ARG A 142 6.23 -8.19 -19.89
N LYS A 143 7.11 -8.02 -18.91
CA LYS A 143 8.23 -7.05 -18.97
C LYS A 143 9.53 -7.73 -18.61
N VAL A 144 10.65 -7.20 -19.12
CA VAL A 144 12.00 -7.66 -18.80
C VAL A 144 12.79 -6.48 -18.25
N ASP A 145 13.24 -6.60 -17.00
CA ASP A 145 14.13 -5.63 -16.37
C ASP A 145 15.14 -6.39 -15.50
N PRO A 146 16.36 -6.62 -15.97
CA PRO A 146 17.37 -7.40 -15.23
C PRO A 146 17.88 -6.68 -13.98
N THR A 147 17.57 -5.39 -13.82
CA THR A 147 17.95 -4.60 -12.64
C THR A 147 16.87 -4.58 -11.57
N PHE A 148 15.70 -5.13 -11.84
CA PHE A 148 14.58 -5.17 -10.91
C PHE A 148 14.30 -6.59 -10.42
N TYR A 149 14.48 -6.80 -9.14
CA TYR A 149 14.15 -8.07 -8.47
C TYR A 149 12.98 -7.87 -7.53
N SER A 150 11.95 -8.71 -7.63
CA SER A 150 10.78 -8.66 -6.77
C SER A 150 10.41 -10.00 -6.18
N VAL A 151 9.88 -9.98 -4.97
CA VAL A 151 9.24 -11.12 -4.31
C VAL A 151 7.90 -10.66 -3.76
N ILE A 152 6.83 -11.36 -4.12
CA ILE A 152 5.47 -11.05 -3.67
C ILE A 152 4.95 -12.26 -2.89
N TYR A 153 4.63 -12.04 -1.62
CA TYR A 153 3.91 -12.98 -0.79
C TYR A 153 2.50 -12.45 -0.56
N GLY A 154 1.51 -13.07 -1.17
CA GLY A 154 0.13 -12.64 -1.10
C GLY A 154 -0.82 -13.66 -1.68
N ALA A 155 -2.10 -13.49 -1.42
CA ALA A 155 -3.17 -14.25 -2.03
C ALA A 155 -3.71 -13.53 -3.29
N ALA A 156 -4.14 -14.29 -4.30
CA ALA A 156 -4.86 -13.73 -5.44
C ALA A 156 -6.28 -13.29 -5.04
N GLU A 157 -6.92 -12.42 -5.84
CA GLU A 157 -8.26 -11.90 -5.52
C GLU A 157 -9.33 -12.99 -5.47
N ASP A 158 -9.20 -14.03 -6.28
CA ASP A 158 -10.13 -15.15 -6.44
C ASP A 158 -9.87 -16.32 -5.48
N GLU A 159 -8.77 -16.29 -4.72
CA GLU A 159 -8.48 -17.32 -3.72
C GLU A 159 -9.37 -17.21 -2.48
N ASP A 160 -9.75 -18.34 -1.92
CA ASP A 160 -10.53 -18.41 -0.69
C ASP A 160 -9.72 -17.84 0.49
N TRP A 161 -10.07 -16.63 0.92
CA TRP A 161 -9.40 -15.94 2.02
C TRP A 161 -9.56 -16.64 3.38
N THR A 162 -10.44 -17.63 3.48
CA THR A 162 -10.66 -18.41 4.71
C THR A 162 -9.84 -19.70 4.78
N ASP A 163 -9.15 -20.05 3.68
CA ASP A 163 -8.34 -21.27 3.59
C ASP A 163 -6.96 -21.07 4.28
N PRO A 164 -6.59 -21.93 5.24
CA PRO A 164 -5.27 -21.91 5.87
C PRO A 164 -4.08 -22.07 4.92
N GLU A 165 -4.24 -22.75 3.79
CA GLU A 165 -3.16 -22.88 2.80
C GLU A 165 -2.90 -21.54 2.08
N VAL A 166 -3.94 -20.75 1.83
CA VAL A 166 -3.82 -19.38 1.32
C VAL A 166 -3.12 -18.49 2.34
N TRP A 167 -3.39 -18.67 3.64
CA TRP A 167 -2.69 -17.92 4.68
C TRP A 167 -1.19 -18.22 4.70
N LYS A 168 -0.79 -19.48 4.51
CA LYS A 168 0.64 -19.89 4.44
C LYS A 168 1.33 -19.29 3.22
N LYS A 169 0.65 -19.28 2.07
CA LYS A 169 1.15 -18.67 0.85
C LYS A 169 1.46 -17.19 1.05
N ALA A 170 0.56 -16.46 1.71
CA ALA A 170 0.72 -15.04 2.01
C ALA A 170 1.72 -14.77 3.16
N ASN A 171 1.90 -15.72 4.07
CA ASN A 171 2.74 -15.58 5.26
C ASN A 171 3.72 -16.78 5.37
N PRO A 172 4.89 -16.72 4.72
CA PRO A 172 5.87 -17.82 4.77
C PRO A 172 6.35 -18.18 6.18
N SER A 173 6.23 -17.25 7.14
CA SER A 173 6.58 -17.47 8.55
C SER A 173 5.40 -17.89 9.43
N LEU A 174 4.25 -18.23 8.84
CA LEU A 174 3.07 -18.70 9.58
C LEU A 174 3.37 -19.97 10.37
N GLY A 175 3.07 -19.96 11.65
CA GLY A 175 3.40 -21.04 12.59
C GLY A 175 4.80 -20.93 13.21
N ILE A 176 5.64 -19.99 12.75
CA ILE A 176 6.99 -19.73 13.31
C ILE A 176 6.99 -18.39 14.05
N THR A 177 6.87 -17.28 13.32
CA THR A 177 6.85 -15.93 13.91
C THR A 177 5.44 -15.36 14.00
N VAL A 178 4.54 -15.79 13.10
CA VAL A 178 3.13 -15.44 13.10
C VAL A 178 2.32 -16.62 13.60
N GLY A 179 1.63 -16.46 14.73
CA GLY A 179 0.82 -17.54 15.32
C GLY A 179 -0.42 -17.84 14.46
N ILE A 180 -0.61 -19.11 14.12
CA ILE A 180 -1.77 -19.59 13.33
C ILE A 180 -3.09 -19.23 14.02
N ASP A 181 -3.16 -19.41 15.35
CA ASP A 181 -4.36 -19.12 16.12
C ASP A 181 -4.80 -17.66 16.05
N LYS A 182 -3.81 -16.72 15.95
CA LYS A 182 -4.11 -15.29 15.79
C LYS A 182 -4.71 -14.98 14.42
N VAL A 183 -4.22 -15.63 13.36
CA VAL A 183 -4.76 -15.45 12.01
C VAL A 183 -6.14 -16.07 11.92
N LYS A 184 -6.34 -17.26 12.50
CA LYS A 184 -7.64 -17.93 12.59
C LYS A 184 -8.68 -17.08 13.32
N ALA A 185 -8.34 -16.54 14.50
CA ALA A 185 -9.23 -15.67 15.25
C ALA A 185 -9.62 -14.41 14.47
N ALA A 186 -8.66 -13.79 13.78
CA ALA A 186 -8.92 -12.63 12.93
C ALA A 186 -9.82 -12.97 11.73
N CYS A 187 -9.65 -14.16 11.13
CA CYS A 187 -10.52 -14.65 10.06
C CYS A 187 -11.95 -14.87 10.56
N GLU A 188 -12.13 -15.52 11.71
CA GLU A 188 -13.47 -15.75 12.29
C GLU A 188 -14.16 -14.42 12.66
N SER A 189 -13.43 -13.42 13.14
CA SER A 189 -13.95 -12.07 13.36
C SER A 189 -14.40 -11.42 12.05
N ALA A 190 -13.58 -11.49 11.01
CA ALA A 190 -13.86 -10.93 9.70
C ALA A 190 -15.08 -11.59 9.01
N LYS A 191 -15.32 -12.90 9.23
CA LYS A 191 -16.53 -13.59 8.75
C LYS A 191 -17.81 -13.03 9.36
N GLN A 192 -17.74 -12.60 10.62
CA GLN A 192 -18.89 -12.06 11.35
C GLN A 192 -19.09 -10.56 11.05
N ASN A 193 -18.00 -9.85 10.73
CA ASN A 193 -17.99 -8.40 10.55
C ASN A 193 -17.48 -8.04 9.15
N PRO A 194 -18.35 -7.83 8.15
CA PRO A 194 -17.93 -7.54 6.77
C PRO A 194 -16.95 -6.34 6.64
N GLY A 195 -17.02 -5.37 7.56
CA GLY A 195 -16.09 -4.25 7.61
C GLY A 195 -14.63 -4.65 7.93
N GLU A 196 -14.43 -5.78 8.60
CA GLU A 196 -13.10 -6.32 8.95
C GLU A 196 -12.51 -7.20 7.84
N GLU A 197 -13.31 -7.70 6.90
CA GLU A 197 -12.84 -8.57 5.82
C GLU A 197 -11.75 -7.89 4.98
N ASN A 198 -11.96 -6.64 4.57
CA ASN A 198 -10.97 -5.90 3.80
C ASN A 198 -9.65 -5.71 4.57
N ALA A 199 -9.74 -5.41 5.86
CA ALA A 199 -8.57 -5.30 6.72
C ALA A 199 -7.83 -6.64 6.86
N PHE A 200 -8.57 -7.76 7.00
CA PHE A 200 -7.99 -9.09 7.01
C PHE A 200 -7.28 -9.42 5.70
N ARG A 201 -7.94 -9.20 4.56
CA ARG A 201 -7.39 -9.42 3.23
C ARG A 201 -6.12 -8.59 2.98
N GLN A 202 -6.15 -7.31 3.34
CA GLN A 202 -5.00 -6.43 3.18
C GLN A 202 -3.85 -6.81 4.11
N LEU A 203 -4.10 -6.91 5.42
CA LEU A 203 -3.05 -7.01 6.43
C LEU A 203 -2.57 -8.45 6.70
N ARG A 204 -3.38 -9.47 6.39
CA ARG A 204 -3.03 -10.88 6.59
C ARG A 204 -2.74 -11.62 5.31
N LEU A 205 -3.37 -11.23 4.20
CA LEU A 205 -3.21 -11.91 2.92
C LEU A 205 -2.46 -11.07 1.88
N ASN A 206 -2.09 -9.84 2.23
CA ASN A 206 -1.39 -8.92 1.34
C ASN A 206 -2.11 -8.71 0.00
N GLN A 207 -3.44 -8.69 0.05
CA GLN A 207 -4.31 -8.42 -1.10
C GLN A 207 -4.58 -6.93 -1.23
N TRP A 208 -4.54 -6.41 -2.45
CA TRP A 208 -5.02 -5.05 -2.75
C TRP A 208 -6.53 -5.00 -2.61
N VAL A 209 -7.02 -4.01 -1.86
CA VAL A 209 -8.45 -3.83 -1.61
C VAL A 209 -8.89 -2.49 -2.19
N LYS A 210 -9.99 -2.49 -2.95
CA LYS A 210 -10.49 -1.27 -3.62
C LYS A 210 -11.09 -0.25 -2.64
N GLN A 211 -11.42 -0.68 -1.43
CA GLN A 211 -12.00 0.16 -0.38
C GLN A 211 -11.42 -0.24 0.98
N SER A 212 -11.09 0.75 1.80
CA SER A 212 -10.61 0.52 3.18
C SER A 212 -11.71 -0.04 4.08
N VAL A 213 -12.97 0.30 3.81
CA VAL A 213 -14.14 -0.19 4.54
C VAL A 213 -15.20 -0.63 3.55
N ARG A 214 -15.65 -1.88 3.65
CA ARG A 214 -16.75 -2.39 2.85
C ARG A 214 -18.07 -1.88 3.43
N TRP A 215 -18.71 -0.94 2.73
CA TRP A 215 -19.97 -0.37 3.16
C TRP A 215 -21.14 -1.38 3.04
N MET A 216 -21.17 -2.17 1.96
CA MET A 216 -22.22 -3.14 1.70
C MET A 216 -21.65 -4.46 1.14
N PRO A 217 -22.07 -5.63 1.65
CA PRO A 217 -21.75 -6.92 1.06
C PRO A 217 -22.36 -7.04 -0.34
N MET A 218 -21.54 -7.33 -1.35
CA MET A 218 -21.99 -7.38 -2.74
C MET A 218 -22.97 -8.53 -3.01
N ASP A 219 -22.82 -9.66 -2.33
CA ASP A 219 -23.75 -10.78 -2.37
C ASP A 219 -25.18 -10.36 -1.99
N LYS A 220 -25.35 -9.46 -1.03
CA LYS A 220 -26.65 -8.89 -0.64
C LYS A 220 -27.14 -7.84 -1.63
N TRP A 221 -26.21 -7.04 -2.18
CA TRP A 221 -26.55 -6.06 -3.20
C TRP A 221 -27.02 -6.74 -4.48
N ASP A 222 -26.33 -7.77 -4.94
CA ASP A 222 -26.61 -8.47 -6.19
C ASP A 222 -27.98 -9.21 -6.15
N VAL A 223 -28.42 -9.65 -4.98
CA VAL A 223 -29.76 -10.22 -4.79
C VAL A 223 -30.86 -9.19 -5.11
N CYS A 224 -30.58 -7.90 -4.99
CA CYS A 224 -31.51 -6.83 -5.31
C CYS A 224 -31.49 -6.45 -6.82
N ALA A 225 -30.57 -7.00 -7.60
CA ALA A 225 -30.41 -6.70 -9.02
C ALA A 225 -31.47 -7.44 -9.85
N PHE A 226 -32.58 -6.79 -10.11
CA PHE A 226 -33.56 -7.25 -11.09
C PHE A 226 -33.96 -6.09 -12.01
N PRO A 227 -34.33 -6.38 -13.28
CA PRO A 227 -34.68 -5.33 -14.22
C PRO A 227 -35.95 -4.60 -13.77
N VAL A 228 -35.86 -3.29 -13.69
CA VAL A 228 -36.97 -2.40 -13.38
C VAL A 228 -37.43 -1.75 -14.67
N SER A 229 -38.70 -1.98 -15.05
CA SER A 229 -39.33 -1.28 -16.20
C SER A 229 -40.00 0.01 -15.71
N GLU A 230 -39.63 1.13 -16.32
CA GLU A 230 -40.23 2.43 -16.03
C GLU A 230 -41.72 2.44 -16.31
N GLU A 231 -42.17 1.72 -17.37
CA GLU A 231 -43.58 1.61 -17.75
C GLU A 231 -44.43 1.01 -16.62
N ASN A 232 -43.87 0.09 -15.82
CA ASN A 232 -44.59 -0.53 -14.69
C ASN A 232 -44.69 0.37 -13.46
N LEU A 233 -43.94 1.47 -13.46
CA LEU A 233 -43.90 2.44 -12.35
C LEU A 233 -44.71 3.70 -12.65
N GLU A 234 -45.25 3.83 -13.86
CA GLU A 234 -46.04 4.98 -14.25
C GLU A 234 -47.31 5.13 -13.37
N GLY A 235 -47.52 6.33 -12.86
CA GLY A 235 -48.65 6.62 -11.97
C GLY A 235 -48.45 6.22 -10.51
N ARG A 236 -47.34 5.58 -10.13
CA ARG A 236 -47.03 5.28 -8.73
C ARG A 236 -46.47 6.50 -8.01
N ILE A 237 -46.68 6.57 -6.71
CA ILE A 237 -46.06 7.56 -5.84
C ILE A 237 -44.57 7.24 -5.76
N CYS A 238 -43.74 8.27 -5.99
CA CYS A 238 -42.27 8.16 -5.82
C CYS A 238 -41.71 9.31 -5.00
N TYR A 239 -40.54 9.06 -4.42
CA TYR A 239 -39.75 10.05 -3.72
C TYR A 239 -38.45 10.23 -4.48
N GLY A 240 -38.05 11.48 -4.78
CA GLY A 240 -36.82 11.79 -5.50
C GLY A 240 -35.76 12.37 -4.56
N GLY A 241 -34.54 11.93 -4.72
CA GLY A 241 -33.33 12.54 -4.12
C GLY A 241 -32.39 13.02 -5.20
N LEU A 242 -31.89 14.24 -5.08
CA LEU A 242 -30.94 14.83 -6.01
C LEU A 242 -29.67 15.24 -5.27
N ASP A 243 -28.54 14.75 -5.75
CA ASP A 243 -27.19 15.13 -5.32
C ASP A 243 -26.45 15.75 -6.50
N LEU A 244 -26.06 17.02 -6.34
CA LEU A 244 -25.42 17.80 -7.40
C LEU A 244 -23.91 17.92 -7.19
N SER A 245 -23.18 17.50 -8.17
CA SER A 245 -21.73 17.72 -8.24
C SER A 245 -21.41 19.05 -8.94
N SER A 246 -20.32 19.70 -8.53
CA SER A 246 -19.90 20.98 -9.11
C SER A 246 -18.72 20.88 -10.08
N THR A 247 -17.86 19.84 -10.02
CA THR A 247 -16.64 19.80 -10.83
C THR A 247 -16.19 18.40 -11.29
N THR A 248 -15.94 17.47 -10.37
CA THR A 248 -15.29 16.17 -10.70
C THR A 248 -16.04 14.96 -10.19
N ASP A 249 -17.10 15.17 -9.46
CA ASP A 249 -17.90 14.12 -8.84
C ASP A 249 -19.14 13.77 -9.68
N ILE A 250 -19.83 12.71 -9.34
CA ILE A 250 -21.04 12.23 -10.03
C ILE A 250 -22.24 13.00 -9.53
N THR A 251 -23.04 13.55 -10.44
CA THR A 251 -24.39 14.01 -10.12
C THR A 251 -25.32 12.81 -10.14
N ALA A 252 -26.10 12.62 -9.08
CA ALA A 252 -27.05 11.53 -8.94
C ALA A 252 -28.48 12.05 -8.74
N PHE A 253 -29.43 11.51 -9.51
CA PHE A 253 -30.87 11.68 -9.26
C PHE A 253 -31.47 10.29 -9.08
N VAL A 254 -32.06 10.04 -7.94
CA VAL A 254 -32.59 8.72 -7.60
C VAL A 254 -34.06 8.82 -7.27
N LEU A 255 -34.88 7.99 -7.94
CA LEU A 255 -36.31 7.83 -7.63
C LEU A 255 -36.55 6.53 -6.85
N VAL A 256 -37.25 6.62 -5.75
CA VAL A 256 -37.63 5.48 -4.90
C VAL A 256 -39.13 5.33 -4.89
N PHE A 257 -39.63 4.17 -5.27
CA PHE A 257 -41.03 3.80 -5.29
C PHE A 257 -41.33 2.85 -4.14
N PRO A 258 -42.13 3.23 -3.14
CA PRO A 258 -42.52 2.34 -2.05
C PRO A 258 -43.39 1.19 -2.54
N PRO A 259 -43.45 0.07 -1.80
CA PRO A 259 -44.35 -1.02 -2.08
C PRO A 259 -45.80 -0.56 -1.98
N MET A 260 -46.66 -1.13 -2.83
CA MET A 260 -48.10 -0.84 -2.83
C MET A 260 -48.88 -1.75 -1.88
N ASP A 261 -48.35 -2.93 -1.57
CA ASP A 261 -48.88 -3.92 -0.65
C ASP A 261 -47.77 -4.69 0.07
N GLU A 262 -48.12 -5.67 0.91
CA GLU A 262 -47.13 -6.45 1.69
C GLU A 262 -46.28 -7.41 0.86
N GLU A 263 -46.67 -7.75 -0.38
CA GLU A 263 -45.95 -8.65 -1.27
C GLU A 263 -45.08 -7.89 -2.26
N ASP A 264 -45.33 -6.59 -2.44
CA ASP A 264 -44.57 -5.72 -3.36
C ASP A 264 -43.21 -5.30 -2.73
N LYS A 265 -42.31 -4.77 -3.56
CA LYS A 265 -40.97 -4.36 -3.18
C LYS A 265 -40.74 -2.87 -3.39
N TYR A 266 -39.65 -2.36 -2.80
CA TYR A 266 -39.14 -1.06 -3.19
C TYR A 266 -38.50 -1.17 -4.57
N TYR A 267 -38.81 -0.23 -5.46
CA TYR A 267 -38.11 -0.07 -6.74
C TYR A 267 -37.30 1.20 -6.69
N VAL A 268 -36.10 1.12 -7.23
CA VAL A 268 -35.14 2.24 -7.26
C VAL A 268 -34.73 2.46 -8.69
N LEU A 269 -34.88 3.68 -9.21
CA LEU A 269 -34.41 4.13 -10.52
C LEU A 269 -33.36 5.21 -10.31
N PRO A 270 -32.07 4.87 -10.47
CA PRO A 270 -30.98 5.83 -10.40
C PRO A 270 -30.64 6.38 -11.78
N TYR A 271 -30.37 7.68 -11.84
CA TYR A 271 -29.83 8.38 -13.00
C TYR A 271 -28.56 9.08 -12.57
N PHE A 272 -27.48 8.88 -13.36
CA PHE A 272 -26.16 9.43 -13.07
C PHE A 272 -25.64 10.25 -14.23
N TRP A 273 -24.99 11.37 -13.91
CA TRP A 273 -24.31 12.23 -14.88
C TRP A 273 -22.92 12.53 -14.35
N ILE A 274 -21.95 12.51 -15.25
CA ILE A 274 -20.57 12.94 -15.00
C ILE A 274 -20.20 14.00 -16.01
N PRO A 275 -19.35 14.98 -15.67
CA PRO A 275 -18.81 15.92 -16.63
C PRO A 275 -18.05 15.20 -17.74
N GLU A 276 -18.21 15.64 -18.99
CA GLU A 276 -17.55 15.03 -20.17
C GLU A 276 -16.02 15.04 -20.03
N GLU A 277 -15.48 16.07 -19.41
CA GLU A 277 -14.04 16.25 -19.15
C GLU A 277 -13.44 15.22 -18.18
N THR A 278 -14.26 14.50 -17.43
CA THR A 278 -13.82 13.43 -16.50
C THR A 278 -13.86 12.03 -17.14
N LEU A 279 -14.34 11.88 -18.35
CA LEU A 279 -14.39 10.60 -19.07
C LEU A 279 -13.01 10.18 -19.63
N ASP A 280 -12.07 11.10 -19.75
CA ASP A 280 -10.72 10.90 -20.33
C ASP A 280 -9.62 10.75 -19.24
N LEU A 281 -10.00 10.61 -17.96
CA LEU A 281 -9.11 10.37 -16.82
C LEU A 281 -9.25 8.94 -16.31
#